data_2ef2ed8fc1d5a47498a6bfda41fad5b0
#
_entry.id   2ef2ed8fc1d5a47498a6bfda41fad5b0
#
_cell.length_a   1.000
_cell.length_b   1.000
_cell.length_c   1.000
_cell.angle_alpha   90.00
_cell.angle_beta   90.00
_cell.angle_gamma   90.00
#
_symmetry.space_group_name_H-M   'P 1'
#
loop_
_entity.id
_entity.type
_entity.pdbx_description
1 polymer ?
#
loop_
_entity_poly.entity_id
_entity_poly.type
_entity_poly.pdbx_seq_one_letter_code
_entity_poly.pdbx_strand_id
1 'polypeptide(L)'
;MGSEMCIRDSKSSNKVDTNVYEIEVTVTPEVFTDACKSAYMKQRKSIQLPGFRKGKATQGMIEKVYGENAFYEEALEIVYPEAVTAAIEEAGLRTVDTPYDLDVPVMSKEQGVEMKMKVTVYPEVKLGDYKGLKATMLPTEATDEDVDKEIENMRDRNSRLVTVEGREAQMGDTAEIDFEGFVDGVAFEGGKGENYPLELGSGSFIPGFEEQVAGHKSDEEFDVNVTFPEDYAAELAGKDAVFKCKIHEIKSKELPELDDEFAKDVSEFDTLDELKADIKKQMNERKAEEAKNDFENQLIEQVIDNMECEVPQCMFDKRADEMVQDYAYRLQMQGIDLDTYLKYLGQDKDAFKATFKDGAEKQVKASIALEAIVEAEKLEATEEEIDAEIAKLAEQYQMEADQIKKAVPADQIAADVKTKKAIDIIVDSAVKE
;
A
#
# COMPACT_ATOMS: atom_id res chain seq x y z
N MET A 1 5.86 37.04 24.95
CA MET A 1 4.82 38.04 24.66
C MET A 1 4.73 38.06 23.15
N GLY A 2 4.00 37.11 22.58
CA GLY A 2 3.67 37.08 21.17
C GLY A 2 2.52 38.04 20.94
N SER A 3 2.72 38.98 20.05
CA SER A 3 1.70 39.85 19.53
C SER A 3 0.68 38.95 18.79
N GLU A 4 -0.50 38.79 19.35
CA GLU A 4 -1.66 38.32 18.63
C GLU A 4 -1.96 39.39 17.55
N MET A 5 -1.37 39.21 16.38
CA MET A 5 -1.71 39.99 15.20
C MET A 5 -3.12 39.52 14.78
N CYS A 6 -4.11 40.37 15.08
CA CYS A 6 -5.49 40.13 14.64
C CYS A 6 -5.56 40.06 13.12
N ILE A 7 -5.40 38.89 12.57
CA ILE A 7 -5.85 38.54 11.22
C ILE A 7 -7.38 38.46 11.35
N ARG A 8 -8.12 39.36 10.76
CA ARG A 8 -9.60 39.45 10.87
C ARG A 8 -10.20 39.60 9.48
N ASP A 9 -11.25 39.06 9.14
CA ASP A 9 -12.37 38.25 9.62
C ASP A 9 -12.70 37.26 8.49
N SER A 10 -13.10 36.01 8.81
CA SER A 10 -13.82 35.20 7.84
C SER A 10 -15.17 35.89 7.60
N LYS A 11 -15.36 36.50 6.42
CA LYS A 11 -16.61 37.21 6.12
C LYS A 11 -17.80 36.27 5.97
N SER A 12 -17.58 35.09 5.43
CA SER A 12 -18.63 34.08 5.25
C SER A 12 -18.04 32.72 4.87
N SER A 13 -18.69 31.68 5.36
CA SER A 13 -18.55 30.31 4.81
C SER A 13 -19.89 29.88 4.24
N ASN A 14 -19.96 29.71 2.92
CA ASN A 14 -21.17 29.34 2.22
C ASN A 14 -21.02 27.93 1.62
N LYS A 15 -21.97 27.03 1.92
CA LYS A 15 -22.02 25.74 1.23
C LYS A 15 -22.43 25.96 -0.22
N VAL A 16 -21.55 25.62 -1.16
CA VAL A 16 -21.77 25.78 -2.60
C VAL A 16 -22.09 24.48 -3.32
N ASP A 17 -21.66 23.36 -2.74
CA ASP A 17 -21.94 22.01 -3.24
C ASP A 17 -21.88 20.99 -2.10
N THR A 18 -22.19 19.73 -2.38
CA THR A 18 -22.01 18.66 -1.42
C THR A 18 -20.53 18.58 -1.01
N ASN A 19 -20.27 18.73 0.30
CA ASN A 19 -18.90 18.73 0.87
C ASN A 19 -17.97 19.83 0.34
N VAL A 20 -18.49 20.90 -0.29
CA VAL A 20 -17.71 22.03 -0.77
C VAL A 20 -18.24 23.32 -0.20
N TYR A 21 -17.36 24.06 0.46
CA TYR A 21 -17.63 25.39 1.01
C TYR A 21 -16.78 26.44 0.30
N GLU A 22 -17.37 27.58 0.03
CA GLU A 22 -16.66 28.79 -0.38
C GLU A 22 -16.39 29.61 0.88
N ILE A 23 -15.12 29.92 1.12
CA ILE A 23 -14.68 30.77 2.23
C ILE A 23 -14.17 32.11 1.67
N GLU A 24 -14.57 33.18 2.33
CA GLU A 24 -14.08 34.53 2.05
C GLU A 24 -13.17 34.97 3.20
N VAL A 25 -11.94 35.31 2.87
CA VAL A 25 -10.89 35.68 3.84
C VAL A 25 -10.43 37.09 3.55
N THR A 26 -10.38 37.94 4.59
CA THR A 26 -9.88 39.29 4.47
C THR A 26 -8.63 39.48 5.31
N VAL A 27 -7.56 39.97 4.68
CA VAL A 27 -6.32 40.37 5.36
C VAL A 27 -6.30 41.89 5.48
N THR A 28 -6.09 42.40 6.66
CA THR A 28 -6.10 43.84 6.91
C THR A 28 -4.98 44.57 6.17
N PRO A 29 -5.16 45.89 5.86
CA PRO A 29 -4.14 46.70 5.19
C PRO A 29 -2.81 46.73 5.94
N GLU A 30 -2.83 46.69 7.30
CA GLU A 30 -1.66 46.71 8.14
C GLU A 30 -0.83 45.45 7.96
N VAL A 31 -1.47 44.26 8.08
CA VAL A 31 -0.84 42.96 7.90
C VAL A 31 -0.25 42.81 6.51
N PHE A 32 -1.03 43.18 5.48
CA PHE A 32 -0.56 43.13 4.09
C PHE A 32 0.62 44.06 3.82
N THR A 33 0.61 45.28 4.40
CA THR A 33 1.72 46.20 4.26
C THR A 33 3.01 45.66 4.91
N ASP A 34 2.89 44.98 6.05
CA ASP A 34 4.04 44.36 6.71
C ASP A 34 4.54 43.13 5.96
N ALA A 35 3.63 42.36 5.34
CA ALA A 35 4.00 41.31 4.41
C ALA A 35 4.75 41.84 3.17
N CYS A 36 4.30 42.95 2.58
CA CYS A 36 5.03 43.64 1.50
C CYS A 36 6.46 44.08 1.92
N LYS A 37 6.66 44.53 3.18
CA LYS A 37 7.99 44.81 3.70
C LYS A 37 8.85 43.55 3.82
N SER A 38 8.24 42.46 4.28
CA SER A 38 8.91 41.16 4.42
C SER A 38 9.30 40.61 3.03
N ALA A 39 8.39 40.65 2.05
CA ALA A 39 8.64 40.31 0.66
C ALA A 39 9.80 41.14 0.06
N TYR A 40 9.80 42.44 0.26
CA TYR A 40 10.93 43.29 -0.13
C TYR A 40 12.24 42.83 0.51
N MET A 41 12.26 42.54 1.82
CA MET A 41 13.47 42.11 2.52
C MET A 41 14.00 40.75 1.97
N LYS A 42 13.13 39.85 1.59
CA LYS A 42 13.46 38.57 0.98
C LYS A 42 14.03 38.74 -0.43
N GLN A 43 13.38 39.57 -1.25
CA GLN A 43 13.72 39.72 -2.68
C GLN A 43 14.77 40.79 -2.98
N ARG A 44 15.00 41.81 -2.09
CA ARG A 44 15.88 42.95 -2.37
C ARG A 44 17.29 42.59 -2.84
N LYS A 45 17.80 41.43 -2.40
CA LYS A 45 19.14 40.96 -2.78
C LYS A 45 19.22 40.47 -4.23
N SER A 46 18.12 40.07 -4.84
CA SER A 46 18.02 39.60 -6.23
C SER A 46 17.74 40.74 -7.20
N ILE A 47 17.06 41.81 -6.74
CA ILE A 47 16.60 42.91 -7.61
C ILE A 47 17.78 43.83 -7.94
N GLN A 48 17.94 44.13 -9.23
CA GLN A 48 18.89 45.11 -9.75
C GLN A 48 18.14 46.23 -10.41
N LEU A 49 18.31 47.43 -9.86
CA LEU A 49 17.72 48.66 -10.43
C LEU A 49 18.78 49.44 -11.18
N PRO A 50 18.46 49.98 -12.41
CA PRO A 50 19.41 50.83 -13.13
C PRO A 50 19.87 52.03 -12.26
N GLY A 51 21.17 52.23 -12.18
CA GLY A 51 21.75 53.29 -11.36
C GLY A 51 22.01 52.94 -9.87
N PHE A 52 21.62 51.76 -9.41
CA PHE A 52 21.82 51.32 -8.04
C PHE A 52 22.64 50.00 -7.99
N ARG A 53 23.46 49.90 -6.94
CA ARG A 53 24.16 48.66 -6.61
C ARG A 53 23.11 47.63 -6.20
N LYS A 54 23.26 46.40 -6.71
CA LYS A 54 22.36 45.26 -6.42
C LYS A 54 22.09 45.15 -4.89
N GLY A 55 20.82 45.07 -4.51
CA GLY A 55 20.38 44.95 -3.12
C GLY A 55 20.42 46.24 -2.29
N LYS A 56 20.68 47.39 -2.89
CA LYS A 56 20.73 48.70 -2.20
C LYS A 56 19.54 49.62 -2.51
N ALA A 57 18.70 49.28 -3.47
CA ALA A 57 17.47 50.00 -3.74
C ALA A 57 16.49 49.86 -2.58
N THR A 58 15.84 50.94 -2.20
CA THR A 58 14.78 50.92 -1.17
C THR A 58 13.46 50.40 -1.78
N GLN A 59 12.55 49.93 -0.93
CA GLN A 59 11.23 49.44 -1.37
C GLN A 59 10.53 50.45 -2.24
N GLY A 60 10.39 51.70 -1.81
CA GLY A 60 9.73 52.76 -2.55
C GLY A 60 10.42 53.14 -3.88
N MET A 61 11.73 52.90 -4.04
CA MET A 61 12.40 53.08 -5.34
C MET A 61 12.05 51.97 -6.32
N ILE A 62 11.95 50.72 -5.80
CA ILE A 62 11.55 49.58 -6.63
C ILE A 62 10.11 49.75 -7.05
N GLU A 63 9.22 50.11 -6.14
CA GLU A 63 7.79 50.35 -6.43
C GLU A 63 7.55 51.47 -7.44
N LYS A 64 8.40 52.53 -7.41
CA LYS A 64 8.33 53.60 -8.43
C LYS A 64 8.68 53.15 -9.85
N VAL A 65 9.54 52.13 -9.98
CA VAL A 65 10.02 51.67 -11.28
C VAL A 65 9.19 50.49 -11.80
N TYR A 66 8.82 49.56 -10.93
CA TYR A 66 8.11 48.32 -11.27
C TYR A 66 6.62 48.38 -10.95
N GLY A 67 6.13 49.43 -10.31
CA GLY A 67 4.76 49.57 -9.85
C GLY A 67 4.57 49.26 -8.37
N GLU A 68 3.51 49.79 -7.76
CA GLU A 68 3.19 49.55 -6.33
C GLU A 68 2.96 48.08 -6.00
N ASN A 69 2.58 47.29 -6.98
CA ASN A 69 2.28 45.87 -6.88
C ASN A 69 3.53 44.97 -6.99
N ALA A 70 4.75 45.55 -7.08
CA ALA A 70 6.00 44.81 -7.27
C ALA A 70 6.27 43.70 -6.25
N PHE A 71 5.64 43.77 -5.09
CA PHE A 71 5.82 42.80 -3.97
C PHE A 71 4.52 42.12 -3.55
N TYR A 72 3.42 42.32 -4.27
CA TYR A 72 2.09 41.85 -3.87
C TYR A 72 1.97 40.34 -3.93
N GLU A 73 2.49 39.70 -4.99
CA GLU A 73 2.45 38.24 -5.12
C GLU A 73 3.23 37.55 -3.98
N GLU A 74 4.46 37.98 -3.73
CA GLU A 74 5.27 37.42 -2.65
C GLU A 74 4.68 37.72 -1.27
N ALA A 75 4.05 38.90 -1.09
CA ALA A 75 3.36 39.26 0.13
C ALA A 75 2.12 38.39 0.33
N LEU A 76 1.39 38.07 -0.74
CA LEU A 76 0.27 37.14 -0.71
C LEU A 76 0.72 35.74 -0.28
N GLU A 77 1.81 35.22 -0.87
CA GLU A 77 2.39 33.92 -0.46
C GLU A 77 2.77 33.87 1.03
N ILE A 78 3.17 35.00 1.61
CA ILE A 78 3.51 35.08 3.03
C ILE A 78 2.27 35.04 3.92
N VAL A 79 1.19 35.75 3.56
CA VAL A 79 0.00 35.85 4.42
C VAL A 79 -1.02 34.74 4.18
N TYR A 80 -1.00 34.11 3.00
CA TYR A 80 -1.98 33.12 2.58
C TYR A 80 -2.11 31.94 3.57
N PRO A 81 -1.02 31.23 3.96
CA PRO A 81 -1.15 30.03 4.80
C PRO A 81 -1.81 30.33 6.14
N GLU A 82 -1.38 31.42 6.80
CA GLU A 82 -1.87 31.79 8.13
C GLU A 82 -3.33 32.29 8.05
N ALA A 83 -3.65 33.11 7.07
CA ALA A 83 -4.99 33.65 6.87
C ALA A 83 -6.03 32.56 6.54
N VAL A 84 -5.63 31.59 5.73
CA VAL A 84 -6.51 30.48 5.32
C VAL A 84 -6.72 29.51 6.50
N THR A 85 -5.66 29.14 7.21
CA THR A 85 -5.77 28.27 8.38
C THR A 85 -6.70 28.89 9.42
N ALA A 86 -6.50 30.15 9.75
CA ALA A 86 -7.34 30.85 10.71
C ALA A 86 -8.82 30.91 10.27
N ALA A 87 -9.08 31.13 8.98
CA ALA A 87 -10.45 31.17 8.46
C ALA A 87 -11.15 29.81 8.49
N ILE A 88 -10.42 28.71 8.20
CA ILE A 88 -10.93 27.34 8.30
C ILE A 88 -11.26 27.00 9.75
N GLU A 89 -10.38 27.33 10.69
CA GLU A 89 -10.58 27.13 12.13
C GLU A 89 -11.77 27.92 12.66
N GLU A 90 -11.90 29.20 12.28
CA GLU A 90 -13.01 30.05 12.68
C GLU A 90 -14.33 29.57 12.13
N ALA A 91 -14.34 29.05 10.90
CA ALA A 91 -15.52 28.45 10.29
C ALA A 91 -15.88 27.07 10.88
N GLY A 92 -15.00 26.47 11.70
CA GLY A 92 -15.18 25.13 12.27
C GLY A 92 -15.23 24.03 11.21
N LEU A 93 -14.59 24.24 10.07
CA LEU A 93 -14.62 23.30 8.95
C LEU A 93 -13.46 22.30 9.08
N ARG A 94 -13.77 21.01 8.94
CA ARG A 94 -12.77 19.95 8.82
C ARG A 94 -12.47 19.70 7.36
N THR A 95 -11.41 20.34 6.85
CA THR A 95 -11.00 20.21 5.45
C THR A 95 -10.24 18.90 5.22
N VAL A 96 -10.44 18.31 4.04
CA VAL A 96 -9.81 17.04 3.62
C VAL A 96 -8.75 17.23 2.54
N ASP A 97 -8.75 18.41 1.90
CA ASP A 97 -7.81 18.75 0.84
C ASP A 97 -7.38 20.22 0.93
N THR A 98 -6.37 20.57 0.13
CA THR A 98 -5.91 21.96 0.01
C THR A 98 -6.98 22.82 -0.63
N PRO A 99 -7.13 24.10 -0.22
CA PRO A 99 -8.04 25.03 -0.86
C PRO A 99 -7.71 25.21 -2.35
N TYR A 100 -8.72 25.37 -3.17
CA TYR A 100 -8.62 25.52 -4.61
C TYR A 100 -9.53 26.66 -5.13
N ASP A 101 -9.47 26.98 -6.42
CA ASP A 101 -10.21 28.08 -7.05
C ASP A 101 -9.98 29.44 -6.33
N LEU A 102 -8.70 29.75 -6.02
CA LEU A 102 -8.34 31.00 -5.39
C LEU A 102 -8.64 32.19 -6.33
N ASP A 103 -9.54 33.07 -5.91
CA ASP A 103 -9.79 34.38 -6.51
C ASP A 103 -9.39 35.48 -5.53
N VAL A 104 -8.74 36.53 -6.03
CA VAL A 104 -8.26 37.65 -5.23
C VAL A 104 -8.85 38.96 -5.80
N PRO A 105 -10.13 39.27 -5.51
CA PRO A 105 -10.80 40.41 -6.08
C PRO A 105 -10.19 41.77 -5.65
N VAL A 106 -9.60 41.83 -4.46
CA VAL A 106 -8.97 43.04 -3.92
C VAL A 106 -7.58 42.69 -3.39
N MET A 107 -6.58 43.45 -3.89
CA MET A 107 -5.20 43.36 -3.37
C MET A 107 -4.55 44.73 -3.46
N SER A 108 -4.51 45.45 -2.33
CA SER A 108 -3.90 46.77 -2.25
C SER A 108 -3.42 47.08 -0.82
N LYS A 109 -2.46 48.00 -0.70
CA LYS A 109 -1.98 48.43 0.64
C LYS A 109 -3.03 49.26 1.39
N GLU A 110 -3.99 49.84 0.71
CA GLU A 110 -5.05 50.70 1.29
C GLU A 110 -6.23 49.87 1.80
N GLN A 111 -6.61 48.81 1.06
CA GLN A 111 -7.77 47.99 1.37
C GLN A 111 -7.41 46.63 1.96
N GLY A 112 -6.14 46.24 1.88
CA GLY A 112 -5.70 44.88 2.27
C GLY A 112 -5.88 43.89 1.13
N VAL A 113 -6.15 42.65 1.49
CA VAL A 113 -6.40 41.55 0.53
C VAL A 113 -7.75 40.89 0.85
N GLU A 114 -8.57 40.73 -0.13
CA GLU A 114 -9.75 39.87 -0.10
C GLU A 114 -9.50 38.64 -0.95
N MET A 115 -9.68 37.47 -0.39
CA MET A 115 -9.51 36.19 -1.05
C MET A 115 -10.80 35.39 -0.96
N LYS A 116 -11.15 34.69 -2.05
CA LYS A 116 -12.22 33.71 -2.09
C LYS A 116 -11.65 32.40 -2.57
N MET A 117 -12.01 31.32 -1.94
CA MET A 117 -11.53 30.01 -2.31
C MET A 117 -12.54 28.96 -1.94
N LYS A 118 -12.43 27.80 -2.59
CA LYS A 118 -13.22 26.63 -2.25
C LYS A 118 -12.41 25.67 -1.41
N VAL A 119 -13.06 25.08 -0.43
CA VAL A 119 -12.50 24.04 0.42
C VAL A 119 -13.40 22.81 0.39
N THR A 120 -12.81 21.64 0.26
CA THR A 120 -13.50 20.38 0.39
C THR A 120 -13.44 19.96 1.86
N VAL A 121 -14.60 19.65 2.44
CA VAL A 121 -14.72 19.28 3.85
C VAL A 121 -15.00 17.80 4.01
N TYR A 122 -14.75 17.30 5.20
CA TYR A 122 -15.09 15.94 5.59
C TYR A 122 -16.60 15.69 5.41
N PRO A 123 -16.99 14.56 4.83
CA PRO A 123 -18.38 14.30 4.49
C PRO A 123 -19.25 14.09 5.74
N GLU A 124 -20.52 14.52 5.66
CA GLU A 124 -21.52 14.18 6.65
C GLU A 124 -21.93 12.72 6.48
N VAL A 125 -21.94 11.99 7.59
CA VAL A 125 -22.24 10.55 7.63
C VAL A 125 -23.57 10.30 8.31
N LYS A 126 -24.43 9.52 7.66
CA LYS A 126 -25.60 8.94 8.30
C LYS A 126 -25.38 7.45 8.44
N LEU A 127 -25.16 7.03 9.67
CA LEU A 127 -25.03 5.60 10.01
C LEU A 127 -26.38 4.91 9.84
N GLY A 128 -26.35 3.74 9.17
CA GLY A 128 -27.43 2.78 9.21
C GLY A 128 -27.29 1.83 10.41
N ASP A 129 -27.83 0.62 10.27
CA ASP A 129 -27.68 -0.41 11.28
C ASP A 129 -26.24 -0.96 11.26
N TYR A 130 -25.53 -0.81 12.37
CA TYR A 130 -24.17 -1.32 12.58
C TYR A 130 -24.07 -2.31 13.75
N LYS A 131 -25.19 -2.57 14.46
CA LYS A 131 -25.30 -3.58 15.53
C LYS A 131 -26.22 -4.72 15.10
N GLY A 132 -25.91 -5.93 15.57
CA GLY A 132 -26.71 -7.12 15.26
C GLY A 132 -26.58 -7.62 13.83
N LEU A 133 -25.51 -7.24 13.16
CA LEU A 133 -25.17 -7.72 11.81
C LEU A 133 -24.84 -9.22 11.83
N LYS A 134 -24.96 -9.88 10.69
CA LYS A 134 -24.74 -11.31 10.57
C LYS A 134 -23.54 -11.59 9.68
N ALA A 135 -22.63 -12.40 10.17
CA ALA A 135 -21.48 -12.83 9.39
C ALA A 135 -21.12 -14.29 9.65
N THR A 136 -20.49 -14.92 8.67
CA THR A 136 -20.07 -16.32 8.75
C THR A 136 -18.67 -16.39 9.33
N MET A 137 -18.47 -17.22 10.36
CA MET A 137 -17.16 -17.45 10.93
C MET A 137 -16.45 -18.60 10.21
N LEU A 138 -15.28 -18.37 9.67
CA LEU A 138 -14.47 -19.43 9.07
C LEU A 138 -13.99 -20.43 10.15
N PRO A 139 -13.70 -21.70 9.77
CA PRO A 139 -13.15 -22.68 10.69
C PRO A 139 -11.79 -22.24 11.25
N THR A 140 -11.62 -22.31 12.55
CA THR A 140 -10.40 -21.90 13.26
C THR A 140 -9.45 -23.06 13.56
N GLU A 141 -9.93 -24.31 13.41
CA GLU A 141 -9.15 -25.49 13.70
C GLU A 141 -8.56 -26.11 12.42
N ALA A 142 -7.30 -26.46 12.47
CA ALA A 142 -6.65 -27.24 11.43
C ALA A 142 -7.01 -28.72 11.58
N THR A 143 -7.33 -29.35 10.46
CA THR A 143 -7.56 -30.79 10.41
C THR A 143 -6.24 -31.54 10.49
N ASP A 144 -6.29 -32.82 10.85
CA ASP A 144 -5.08 -33.64 10.85
C ASP A 144 -4.52 -33.80 9.43
N GLU A 145 -5.39 -33.74 8.40
CA GLU A 145 -4.97 -33.74 6.99
C GLU A 145 -4.18 -32.48 6.60
N ASP A 146 -4.55 -31.31 7.15
CA ASP A 146 -3.81 -30.06 6.95
C ASP A 146 -2.40 -30.16 7.56
N VAL A 147 -2.30 -30.74 8.76
CA VAL A 147 -1.02 -30.95 9.46
C VAL A 147 -0.14 -31.95 8.69
N ASP A 148 -0.71 -33.08 8.26
CA ASP A 148 0.03 -34.08 7.51
C ASP A 148 0.53 -33.52 6.18
N LYS A 149 -0.27 -32.67 5.50
CA LYS A 149 0.13 -31.98 4.28
C LYS A 149 1.31 -31.02 4.51
N GLU A 150 1.30 -30.27 5.61
CA GLU A 150 2.42 -29.37 5.93
C GLU A 150 3.69 -30.14 6.24
N ILE A 151 3.58 -31.29 6.92
CA ILE A 151 4.69 -32.18 7.16
C ILE A 151 5.25 -32.76 5.86
N GLU A 152 4.39 -33.17 4.93
CA GLU A 152 4.84 -33.64 3.61
C GLU A 152 5.54 -32.52 2.85
N ASN A 153 5.05 -31.25 2.93
CA ASN A 153 5.74 -30.11 2.37
C ASN A 153 7.12 -29.88 3.00
N MET A 154 7.22 -30.02 4.33
CA MET A 154 8.51 -29.94 5.04
C MET A 154 9.45 -31.06 4.62
N ARG A 155 8.93 -32.28 4.48
CA ARG A 155 9.64 -33.46 4.02
C ARG A 155 10.19 -33.27 2.61
N ASP A 156 9.37 -32.70 1.73
CA ASP A 156 9.74 -32.42 0.34
C ASP A 156 10.87 -31.38 0.27
N ARG A 157 10.77 -30.29 1.05
CA ARG A 157 11.84 -29.25 1.14
C ARG A 157 13.17 -29.77 1.69
N ASN A 158 13.13 -30.81 2.51
CA ASN A 158 14.31 -31.46 3.11
C ASN A 158 14.72 -32.74 2.38
N SER A 159 14.16 -32.99 1.19
CA SER A 159 14.53 -34.10 0.35
C SER A 159 15.98 -33.97 -0.18
N ARG A 160 16.60 -35.10 -0.44
CA ARG A 160 17.93 -35.18 -1.04
C ARG A 160 17.81 -35.67 -2.48
N LEU A 161 18.57 -35.03 -3.38
CA LEU A 161 18.70 -35.52 -4.75
C LEU A 161 19.78 -36.57 -4.79
N VAL A 162 19.44 -37.81 -5.12
CA VAL A 162 20.37 -38.93 -5.22
C VAL A 162 20.45 -39.37 -6.68
N THR A 163 21.65 -39.46 -7.21
CA THR A 163 21.88 -39.97 -8.57
C THR A 163 21.41 -41.40 -8.70
N VAL A 164 20.62 -41.64 -9.74
CA VAL A 164 20.07 -42.96 -10.03
C VAL A 164 20.69 -43.49 -11.31
N GLU A 165 21.40 -44.59 -11.20
CA GLU A 165 22.01 -45.29 -12.33
C GLU A 165 21.15 -46.50 -12.76
N GLY A 166 21.12 -46.79 -14.06
CA GLY A 166 20.60 -48.04 -14.60
C GLY A 166 19.09 -48.17 -14.77
N ARG A 167 18.30 -47.13 -14.42
CA ARG A 167 16.86 -47.07 -14.74
C ARG A 167 16.51 -45.89 -15.65
N GLU A 168 15.35 -45.90 -16.21
CA GLU A 168 14.74 -44.81 -16.96
C GLU A 168 14.25 -43.72 -16.00
N ALA A 169 14.26 -42.46 -16.47
CA ALA A 169 13.71 -41.31 -15.76
C ALA A 169 12.19 -41.49 -15.55
N GLN A 170 11.71 -41.12 -14.37
CA GLN A 170 10.29 -41.20 -13.98
C GLN A 170 9.78 -39.81 -13.59
N MET A 171 8.45 -39.66 -13.62
CA MET A 171 7.84 -38.43 -13.09
C MET A 171 8.22 -38.27 -11.61
N GLY A 172 8.64 -37.08 -11.23
CA GLY A 172 9.19 -36.75 -9.91
C GLY A 172 10.72 -36.81 -9.82
N ASP A 173 11.43 -37.34 -10.83
CA ASP A 173 12.88 -37.25 -10.90
C ASP A 173 13.33 -35.88 -11.43
N THR A 174 14.54 -35.49 -11.09
CA THR A 174 15.22 -34.33 -11.70
C THR A 174 16.20 -34.88 -12.74
N ALA A 175 15.90 -34.62 -14.01
CA ALA A 175 16.80 -34.94 -15.11
C ALA A 175 17.68 -33.73 -15.47
N GLU A 176 18.99 -33.90 -15.47
CA GLU A 176 19.92 -32.90 -16.00
C GLU A 176 20.01 -33.08 -17.50
N ILE A 177 19.46 -32.11 -18.27
CA ILE A 177 19.27 -32.24 -19.70
C ILE A 177 19.98 -31.11 -20.47
N ASP A 178 20.48 -31.47 -21.68
CA ASP A 178 20.68 -30.50 -22.72
C ASP A 178 19.48 -30.54 -23.66
N PHE A 179 19.04 -29.41 -24.13
CA PHE A 179 17.98 -29.34 -25.13
C PHE A 179 18.24 -28.21 -26.14
N GLU A 180 17.81 -28.44 -27.38
CA GLU A 180 17.82 -27.43 -28.44
C GLU A 180 16.54 -27.58 -29.27
N GLY A 181 15.71 -26.50 -29.26
CA GLY A 181 14.39 -26.45 -29.89
C GLY A 181 14.44 -25.92 -31.32
N PHE A 182 13.69 -26.54 -32.19
CA PHE A 182 13.55 -26.18 -33.61
C PHE A 182 12.05 -26.05 -33.97
N VAL A 183 11.72 -24.95 -34.65
CA VAL A 183 10.41 -24.76 -35.30
C VAL A 183 10.64 -24.70 -36.81
N ASP A 184 9.93 -25.52 -37.58
CA ASP A 184 10.13 -25.64 -39.02
C ASP A 184 11.60 -25.95 -39.44
N GLY A 185 12.36 -26.61 -38.55
CA GLY A 185 13.74 -26.97 -38.77
C GLY A 185 14.74 -25.82 -38.48
N VAL A 186 14.29 -24.71 -37.96
CA VAL A 186 15.12 -23.55 -37.58
C VAL A 186 15.17 -23.40 -36.06
N ALA A 187 16.36 -23.31 -35.48
CA ALA A 187 16.52 -23.06 -34.06
C ALA A 187 16.01 -21.66 -33.70
N PHE A 188 15.31 -21.52 -32.57
CA PHE A 188 14.76 -20.28 -32.11
C PHE A 188 15.46 -19.77 -30.84
N GLU A 189 15.43 -18.46 -30.64
CA GLU A 189 16.07 -17.82 -29.48
C GLU A 189 15.35 -18.22 -28.19
N GLY A 190 16.12 -18.61 -27.14
CA GLY A 190 15.59 -19.13 -25.89
C GLY A 190 15.23 -20.61 -25.89
N GLY A 191 15.35 -21.31 -27.06
CA GLY A 191 15.07 -22.75 -27.18
C GLY A 191 16.23 -23.67 -26.82
N LYS A 192 17.38 -23.15 -26.34
CA LYS A 192 18.58 -23.96 -26.02
C LYS A 192 18.94 -23.82 -24.53
N GLY A 193 19.24 -24.97 -23.91
CA GLY A 193 19.82 -25.05 -22.58
C GLY A 193 20.83 -26.18 -22.47
N GLU A 194 21.87 -26.02 -21.68
CA GLU A 194 22.88 -27.03 -21.39
C GLU A 194 22.95 -27.28 -19.88
N ASN A 195 23.03 -28.57 -19.50
CA ASN A 195 23.01 -29.02 -18.10
C ASN A 195 21.85 -28.43 -17.28
N TYR A 196 20.68 -28.33 -17.86
CA TYR A 196 19.51 -27.76 -17.20
C TYR A 196 18.85 -28.80 -16.27
N PRO A 197 18.70 -28.51 -14.96
CA PRO A 197 18.01 -29.40 -14.04
C PRO A 197 16.49 -29.28 -14.22
N LEU A 198 15.87 -30.28 -14.84
CA LEU A 198 14.44 -30.37 -15.06
C LEU A 198 13.80 -31.37 -14.11
N GLU A 199 12.92 -30.91 -13.22
CA GLU A 199 12.06 -31.77 -12.41
C GLU A 199 10.88 -32.25 -13.27
N LEU A 200 10.81 -33.55 -13.55
CA LEU A 200 9.78 -34.15 -14.38
C LEU A 200 8.43 -34.18 -13.64
N GLY A 201 7.43 -33.48 -14.16
CA GLY A 201 6.12 -33.30 -13.53
C GLY A 201 5.92 -31.95 -12.86
N SER A 202 6.93 -31.07 -12.93
CA SER A 202 6.83 -29.71 -12.40
C SER A 202 5.92 -28.79 -13.21
N GLY A 203 5.68 -29.11 -14.49
CA GLY A 203 4.96 -28.25 -15.43
C GLY A 203 5.75 -26.99 -15.83
N SER A 204 7.06 -26.99 -15.62
CA SER A 204 7.95 -25.85 -15.94
C SER A 204 8.20 -25.74 -17.44
N PHE A 205 8.02 -26.82 -18.18
CA PHE A 205 8.19 -26.87 -19.63
C PHE A 205 6.83 -26.95 -20.33
N ILE A 206 6.85 -26.86 -21.65
CA ILE A 206 5.67 -26.93 -22.51
C ILE A 206 4.96 -28.26 -22.27
N PRO A 207 3.61 -28.28 -22.20
CA PRO A 207 2.84 -29.50 -22.00
C PRO A 207 3.23 -30.62 -22.98
N GLY A 208 3.46 -31.82 -22.46
CA GLY A 208 3.89 -32.96 -23.25
C GLY A 208 5.42 -33.10 -23.39
N PHE A 209 6.22 -32.16 -22.90
CA PHE A 209 7.68 -32.24 -22.92
C PHE A 209 8.22 -33.18 -21.84
N GLU A 210 7.83 -32.95 -20.60
CA GLU A 210 8.31 -33.68 -19.43
C GLU A 210 7.87 -35.16 -19.48
N GLU A 211 6.68 -35.42 -19.96
CA GLU A 211 6.15 -36.78 -20.16
C GLU A 211 6.95 -37.55 -21.21
N GLN A 212 7.48 -36.87 -22.23
CA GLN A 212 8.30 -37.55 -23.25
C GLN A 212 9.74 -37.73 -22.79
N VAL A 213 10.28 -36.87 -21.91
CA VAL A 213 11.59 -37.05 -21.28
C VAL A 213 11.55 -38.24 -20.32
N ALA A 214 10.43 -38.45 -19.64
CA ALA A 214 10.22 -39.63 -18.80
C ALA A 214 10.28 -40.90 -19.69
N GLY A 215 10.99 -41.94 -19.21
CA GLY A 215 11.18 -43.19 -19.93
C GLY A 215 12.51 -43.30 -20.68
N HIS A 216 13.28 -42.23 -20.77
CA HIS A 216 14.64 -42.22 -21.31
C HIS A 216 15.72 -42.44 -20.23
N LYS A 217 16.89 -42.87 -20.65
CA LYS A 217 18.01 -43.19 -19.75
C LYS A 217 19.08 -42.08 -19.76
N SER A 218 19.92 -42.10 -18.76
CA SER A 218 21.15 -41.29 -18.75
C SER A 218 22.00 -41.57 -19.99
N ASP A 219 22.62 -40.51 -20.55
CA ASP A 219 23.39 -40.48 -21.79
C ASP A 219 22.61 -40.75 -23.07
N GLU A 220 21.28 -40.81 -23.03
CA GLU A 220 20.42 -41.01 -24.19
C GLU A 220 20.15 -39.68 -24.92
N GLU A 221 20.24 -39.69 -26.25
CA GLU A 221 19.84 -38.61 -27.13
C GLU A 221 18.52 -38.96 -27.84
N PHE A 222 17.53 -38.08 -27.79
CA PHE A 222 16.18 -38.32 -28.34
C PHE A 222 15.53 -37.00 -28.75
N ASP A 223 14.51 -37.11 -29.55
CA ASP A 223 13.70 -35.96 -29.99
C ASP A 223 12.37 -35.91 -29.23
N VAL A 224 12.03 -34.74 -28.69
CA VAL A 224 10.76 -34.44 -28.03
C VAL A 224 9.92 -33.57 -28.95
N ASN A 225 8.69 -34.04 -29.28
CA ASN A 225 7.78 -33.34 -30.19
C ASN A 225 6.65 -32.71 -29.36
N VAL A 226 6.53 -31.38 -29.39
CA VAL A 226 5.51 -30.64 -28.65
C VAL A 226 4.94 -29.53 -29.50
N THR A 227 3.72 -29.10 -29.16
CA THR A 227 3.05 -27.94 -29.77
C THR A 227 2.98 -26.82 -28.73
N PHE A 228 3.42 -25.62 -29.09
CA PHE A 228 3.32 -24.46 -28.20
C PHE A 228 1.86 -24.11 -27.93
N PRO A 229 1.49 -23.76 -26.68
CA PRO A 229 0.16 -23.26 -26.35
C PRO A 229 -0.20 -22.00 -27.14
N GLU A 230 -1.51 -21.75 -27.32
CA GLU A 230 -2.00 -20.55 -28.05
C GLU A 230 -1.72 -19.22 -27.30
N ASP A 231 -1.55 -19.29 -26.00
CA ASP A 231 -1.23 -18.16 -25.11
C ASP A 231 0.27 -17.90 -24.93
N TYR A 232 1.11 -18.56 -25.73
CA TYR A 232 2.55 -18.36 -25.72
C TYR A 232 2.98 -17.13 -26.56
N ALA A 233 4.28 -16.81 -26.59
CA ALA A 233 4.79 -15.70 -27.38
C ALA A 233 4.31 -15.78 -28.85
N ALA A 234 3.82 -14.64 -29.39
CA ALA A 234 3.14 -14.58 -30.71
C ALA A 234 3.92 -15.21 -31.89
N GLU A 235 5.23 -15.29 -31.77
CA GLU A 235 6.11 -15.89 -32.81
C GLU A 235 6.10 -17.41 -32.77
N LEU A 236 5.76 -18.02 -31.63
CA LEU A 236 5.80 -19.48 -31.39
C LEU A 236 4.43 -20.09 -31.13
N ALA A 237 3.43 -19.29 -30.75
CA ALA A 237 2.09 -19.74 -30.38
C ALA A 237 1.48 -20.68 -31.41
N GLY A 238 0.99 -21.85 -30.98
CA GLY A 238 0.34 -22.85 -31.80
C GLY A 238 1.23 -23.59 -32.79
N LYS A 239 2.57 -23.39 -32.79
CA LYS A 239 3.50 -24.04 -33.70
C LYS A 239 4.01 -25.34 -33.11
N ASP A 240 4.24 -26.31 -34.00
CA ASP A 240 4.90 -27.56 -33.65
C ASP A 240 6.44 -27.31 -33.53
N ALA A 241 7.02 -27.84 -32.48
CA ALA A 241 8.45 -27.75 -32.20
C ALA A 241 9.03 -29.14 -31.95
N VAL A 242 10.26 -29.32 -32.37
CA VAL A 242 11.06 -30.49 -32.09
C VAL A 242 12.25 -30.09 -31.26
N PHE A 243 12.38 -30.66 -30.08
CA PHE A 243 13.52 -30.45 -29.21
C PHE A 243 14.44 -31.66 -29.27
N LYS A 244 15.71 -31.43 -29.60
CA LYS A 244 16.74 -32.44 -29.46
C LYS A 244 17.24 -32.40 -28.04
N CYS A 245 17.01 -33.50 -27.33
CA CYS A 245 17.33 -33.59 -25.92
C CYS A 245 18.41 -34.63 -25.68
N LYS A 246 19.22 -34.38 -24.63
CA LYS A 246 20.17 -35.36 -24.09
C LYS A 246 20.06 -35.32 -22.57
N ILE A 247 19.88 -36.47 -21.94
CA ILE A 247 19.95 -36.60 -20.49
C ILE A 247 21.39 -36.90 -20.08
N HIS A 248 21.97 -36.12 -19.20
CA HIS A 248 23.28 -36.36 -18.59
C HIS A 248 23.19 -37.21 -17.36
N GLU A 249 22.32 -36.81 -16.41
CA GLU A 249 22.17 -37.45 -15.13
C GLU A 249 20.70 -37.45 -14.72
N ILE A 250 20.29 -38.52 -14.05
CA ILE A 250 18.96 -38.64 -13.45
C ILE A 250 19.15 -38.65 -11.94
N LYS A 251 18.49 -37.73 -11.24
CA LYS A 251 18.46 -37.64 -9.79
C LYS A 251 17.06 -37.91 -9.30
N SER A 252 16.93 -38.85 -8.38
CA SER A 252 15.65 -39.12 -7.70
C SER A 252 15.61 -38.36 -6.39
N LYS A 253 14.44 -37.84 -6.08
CA LYS A 253 14.17 -37.19 -4.82
C LYS A 253 14.00 -38.25 -3.73
N GLU A 254 14.97 -38.38 -2.85
CA GLU A 254 14.86 -39.25 -1.69
C GLU A 254 14.28 -38.45 -0.52
N LEU A 255 13.04 -38.79 -0.16
CA LEU A 255 12.34 -38.16 0.94
C LEU A 255 12.84 -38.79 2.28
N PRO A 256 13.15 -37.96 3.29
CA PRO A 256 13.51 -38.49 4.61
C PRO A 256 12.36 -39.31 5.20
N GLU A 257 12.67 -40.30 6.04
CA GLU A 257 11.64 -41.03 6.79
C GLU A 257 10.97 -40.12 7.81
N LEU A 258 9.65 -40.31 8.02
CA LEU A 258 8.88 -39.52 8.99
C LEU A 258 9.03 -40.18 10.37
N ASP A 259 10.10 -39.81 11.06
CA ASP A 259 10.44 -40.30 12.39
C ASP A 259 10.94 -39.17 13.31
N ASP A 260 11.37 -39.51 14.50
CA ASP A 260 11.90 -38.54 15.46
C ASP A 260 13.23 -37.92 15.03
N GLU A 261 14.00 -38.56 14.13
CA GLU A 261 15.22 -37.97 13.58
C GLU A 261 14.85 -36.84 12.60
N PHE A 262 13.84 -37.06 11.79
CA PHE A 262 13.32 -35.99 10.92
C PHE A 262 12.87 -34.76 11.73
N ALA A 263 12.13 -34.95 12.83
CA ALA A 263 11.70 -33.84 13.68
C ALA A 263 12.88 -33.03 14.23
N LYS A 264 13.98 -33.70 14.66
CA LYS A 264 15.21 -33.04 15.13
C LYS A 264 15.98 -32.32 14.03
N ASP A 265 15.94 -32.84 12.82
CA ASP A 265 16.65 -32.22 11.66
C ASP A 265 15.96 -30.95 11.17
N VAL A 266 14.62 -30.86 11.27
CA VAL A 266 13.83 -29.77 10.70
C VAL A 266 13.31 -28.77 11.73
N SER A 267 13.45 -29.07 13.03
CA SER A 267 12.89 -28.27 14.11
C SER A 267 13.70 -28.38 15.43
N GLU A 268 13.22 -27.70 16.47
CA GLU A 268 13.78 -27.76 17.83
C GLU A 268 13.15 -28.89 18.65
N PHE A 269 12.24 -29.69 18.07
CA PHE A 269 11.51 -30.75 18.78
C PHE A 269 12.25 -32.09 18.72
N ASP A 270 12.13 -32.88 19.79
CA ASP A 270 12.78 -34.18 19.91
C ASP A 270 11.97 -35.32 19.27
N THR A 271 10.66 -35.12 19.06
CA THR A 271 9.76 -36.17 18.55
C THR A 271 8.85 -35.64 17.44
N LEU A 272 8.45 -36.53 16.55
CA LEU A 272 7.51 -36.19 15.45
C LEU A 272 6.14 -35.76 16.00
N ASP A 273 5.70 -36.31 17.12
CA ASP A 273 4.42 -35.95 17.75
C ASP A 273 4.44 -34.49 18.29
N GLU A 274 5.58 -34.08 18.89
CA GLU A 274 5.76 -32.67 19.33
C GLU A 274 5.77 -31.71 18.16
N LEU A 275 6.47 -32.03 17.07
CA LEU A 275 6.46 -31.24 15.83
C LEU A 275 5.05 -31.12 15.28
N LYS A 276 4.30 -32.23 15.17
CA LYS A 276 2.89 -32.22 14.73
C LYS A 276 2.00 -31.33 15.59
N ALA A 277 2.16 -31.40 16.89
CA ALA A 277 1.40 -30.61 17.85
C ALA A 277 1.69 -29.11 17.71
N ASP A 278 2.95 -28.74 17.48
CA ASP A 278 3.35 -27.35 17.27
C ASP A 278 2.85 -26.80 15.93
N ILE A 279 3.01 -27.55 14.84
CA ILE A 279 2.46 -27.19 13.52
C ILE A 279 0.96 -26.98 13.64
N LYS A 280 0.22 -27.90 14.29
CA LYS A 280 -1.23 -27.78 14.49
C LYS A 280 -1.57 -26.51 15.26
N LYS A 281 -0.80 -26.21 16.32
CA LYS A 281 -0.98 -24.99 17.11
C LYS A 281 -0.77 -23.73 16.27
N GLN A 282 0.33 -23.65 15.54
CA GLN A 282 0.63 -22.50 14.66
C GLN A 282 -0.43 -22.32 13.56
N MET A 283 -0.89 -23.43 12.96
CA MET A 283 -1.97 -23.41 11.97
C MET A 283 -3.29 -22.94 12.57
N ASN A 284 -3.62 -23.38 13.79
CA ASN A 284 -4.83 -22.92 14.49
C ASN A 284 -4.76 -21.43 14.83
N GLU A 285 -3.61 -20.95 15.33
CA GLU A 285 -3.41 -19.52 15.62
C GLU A 285 -3.58 -18.67 14.33
N ARG A 286 -2.97 -19.10 13.23
CA ARG A 286 -3.10 -18.42 11.93
C ARG A 286 -4.55 -18.46 11.40
N LYS A 287 -5.20 -19.63 11.41
CA LYS A 287 -6.60 -19.77 10.99
C LYS A 287 -7.55 -18.96 11.88
N ALA A 288 -7.28 -18.88 13.19
CA ALA A 288 -8.09 -18.07 14.09
C ALA A 288 -7.95 -16.57 13.80
N GLU A 289 -6.76 -16.11 13.48
CA GLU A 289 -6.51 -14.73 13.09
C GLU A 289 -7.14 -14.41 11.71
N GLU A 290 -6.97 -15.29 10.73
CA GLU A 290 -7.61 -15.18 9.41
C GLU A 290 -9.14 -15.15 9.53
N ALA A 291 -9.72 -16.07 10.31
CA ALA A 291 -11.17 -16.14 10.54
C ALA A 291 -11.69 -14.88 11.24
N LYS A 292 -10.93 -14.35 12.22
CA LYS A 292 -11.27 -13.12 12.91
C LYS A 292 -11.26 -11.94 11.94
N ASN A 293 -10.19 -11.77 11.17
CA ASN A 293 -10.05 -10.69 10.21
C ASN A 293 -11.12 -10.74 9.11
N ASP A 294 -11.42 -11.94 8.60
CA ASP A 294 -12.49 -12.14 7.62
C ASP A 294 -13.87 -11.79 8.20
N PHE A 295 -14.16 -12.23 9.42
CA PHE A 295 -15.39 -11.92 10.12
C PHE A 295 -15.56 -10.41 10.35
N GLU A 296 -14.50 -9.72 10.79
CA GLU A 296 -14.48 -8.27 10.96
C GLU A 296 -14.71 -7.55 9.64
N ASN A 297 -14.05 -7.99 8.55
CA ASN A 297 -14.20 -7.42 7.21
C ASN A 297 -15.63 -7.58 6.68
N GLN A 298 -16.24 -8.75 6.82
CA GLN A 298 -17.63 -8.98 6.43
C GLN A 298 -18.59 -8.02 7.16
N LEU A 299 -18.37 -7.78 8.45
CA LEU A 299 -19.18 -6.86 9.23
C LEU A 299 -18.96 -5.40 8.81
N ILE A 300 -17.72 -5.00 8.60
CA ILE A 300 -17.39 -3.64 8.16
C ILE A 300 -17.99 -3.36 6.77
N GLU A 301 -17.92 -4.32 5.84
CA GLU A 301 -18.56 -4.19 4.52
C GLU A 301 -20.07 -3.93 4.65
N GLN A 302 -20.76 -4.67 5.52
CA GLN A 302 -22.19 -4.44 5.77
C GLN A 302 -22.47 -3.06 6.40
N VAL A 303 -21.59 -2.57 7.28
CA VAL A 303 -21.71 -1.21 7.85
C VAL A 303 -21.56 -0.17 6.75
N ILE A 304 -20.60 -0.36 5.84
CA ILE A 304 -20.40 0.53 4.68
C ILE A 304 -21.64 0.56 3.78
N ASP A 305 -22.22 -0.61 3.50
CA ASP A 305 -23.39 -0.74 2.63
C ASP A 305 -24.64 -0.10 3.26
N ASN A 306 -24.75 -0.13 4.59
CA ASN A 306 -25.84 0.48 5.34
C ASN A 306 -25.67 2.00 5.54
N MET A 307 -24.48 2.54 5.30
CA MET A 307 -24.14 3.95 5.50
C MET A 307 -24.54 4.80 4.30
N GLU A 308 -25.20 5.94 4.56
CA GLU A 308 -25.39 6.99 3.56
C GLU A 308 -24.31 8.07 3.71
N CYS A 309 -23.42 8.16 2.75
CA CYS A 309 -22.35 9.16 2.75
C CYS A 309 -21.90 9.46 1.31
N GLU A 310 -21.79 10.74 0.97
CA GLU A 310 -21.18 11.18 -0.29
C GLU A 310 -19.72 11.55 -0.04
N VAL A 311 -18.81 10.63 -0.34
CA VAL A 311 -17.38 10.82 -0.08
C VAL A 311 -16.74 11.63 -1.22
N PRO A 312 -16.02 12.73 -0.92
CA PRO A 312 -15.29 13.49 -1.93
C PRO A 312 -14.23 12.66 -2.63
N GLN A 313 -14.12 12.79 -3.96
CA GLN A 313 -13.16 12.02 -4.78
C GLN A 313 -11.71 12.21 -4.32
N CYS A 314 -11.35 13.42 -3.86
CA CYS A 314 -9.99 13.71 -3.37
C CYS A 314 -9.56 12.80 -2.21
N MET A 315 -10.49 12.31 -1.37
CA MET A 315 -10.16 11.36 -0.29
C MET A 315 -9.74 10.01 -0.84
N PHE A 316 -10.44 9.51 -1.88
CA PHE A 316 -10.07 8.26 -2.55
C PHE A 316 -8.74 8.39 -3.27
N ASP A 317 -8.54 9.49 -4.00
CA ASP A 317 -7.31 9.74 -4.76
C ASP A 317 -6.10 9.86 -3.83
N LYS A 318 -6.26 10.54 -2.69
CA LYS A 318 -5.22 10.66 -1.65
C LYS A 318 -4.88 9.29 -1.06
N ARG A 319 -5.91 8.48 -0.73
CA ARG A 319 -5.66 7.14 -0.19
C ARG A 319 -4.98 6.23 -1.19
N ALA A 320 -5.36 6.30 -2.47
CA ALA A 320 -4.69 5.56 -3.53
C ALA A 320 -3.21 5.98 -3.67
N ASP A 321 -2.90 7.28 -3.56
CA ASP A 321 -1.52 7.78 -3.56
C ASP A 321 -0.72 7.26 -2.36
N GLU A 322 -1.32 7.25 -1.16
CA GLU A 322 -0.71 6.66 0.04
C GLU A 322 -0.41 5.17 -0.15
N MET A 323 -1.37 4.40 -0.71
CA MET A 323 -1.16 2.97 -1.00
C MET A 323 -0.02 2.72 -2.00
N VAL A 324 0.11 3.58 -3.02
CA VAL A 324 1.25 3.52 -3.97
C VAL A 324 2.56 3.84 -3.25
N GLN A 325 2.59 4.81 -2.33
CA GLN A 325 3.78 5.14 -1.54
C GLN A 325 4.17 3.99 -0.61
N ASP A 326 3.20 3.37 0.07
CA ASP A 326 3.43 2.21 0.92
C ASP A 326 3.99 1.02 0.13
N TYR A 327 3.49 0.83 -1.10
CA TYR A 327 4.00 -0.19 -2.00
C TYR A 327 5.43 0.12 -2.47
N ALA A 328 5.69 1.38 -2.84
CA ALA A 328 7.02 1.84 -3.24
C ALA A 328 8.04 1.66 -2.09
N TYR A 329 7.64 1.96 -0.85
CA TYR A 329 8.49 1.74 0.32
C TYR A 329 8.83 0.26 0.51
N ARG A 330 7.84 -0.64 0.36
CA ARG A 330 8.08 -2.10 0.43
C ARG A 330 9.04 -2.60 -0.65
N LEU A 331 8.90 -2.11 -1.88
CA LEU A 331 9.84 -2.42 -2.96
C LEU A 331 11.26 -1.92 -2.65
N GLN A 332 11.37 -0.70 -2.10
CA GLN A 332 12.66 -0.12 -1.72
C GLN A 332 13.37 -0.95 -0.64
N MET A 333 12.62 -1.50 0.32
CA MET A 333 13.18 -2.42 1.33
C MET A 333 13.74 -3.72 0.71
N GLN A 334 13.24 -4.11 -0.48
CA GLN A 334 13.74 -5.23 -1.27
C GLN A 334 14.84 -4.81 -2.26
N GLY A 335 15.26 -3.53 -2.24
CA GLY A 335 16.27 -2.98 -3.13
C GLY A 335 15.77 -2.66 -4.55
N ILE A 336 14.46 -2.60 -4.76
CA ILE A 336 13.83 -2.31 -6.05
C ILE A 336 13.21 -0.91 -6.00
N ASP A 337 13.52 -0.09 -7.00
CA ASP A 337 12.89 1.20 -7.19
C ASP A 337 11.56 1.07 -7.95
N LEU A 338 10.53 1.85 -7.56
CA LEU A 338 9.20 1.79 -8.15
C LEU A 338 9.23 2.05 -9.67
N ASP A 339 9.99 3.04 -10.13
CA ASP A 339 10.07 3.36 -11.56
C ASP A 339 10.68 2.22 -12.38
N THR A 340 11.64 1.50 -11.80
CA THR A 340 12.26 0.31 -12.40
C THR A 340 11.25 -0.85 -12.45
N TYR A 341 10.50 -1.06 -11.38
CA TYR A 341 9.45 -2.07 -11.31
C TYR A 341 8.34 -1.82 -12.35
N LEU A 342 7.85 -0.58 -12.46
CA LEU A 342 6.84 -0.20 -13.45
C LEU A 342 7.30 -0.38 -14.89
N LYS A 343 8.57 -0.05 -15.18
CA LYS A 343 9.16 -0.32 -16.50
C LYS A 343 9.20 -1.81 -16.84
N TYR A 344 9.50 -2.64 -15.84
CA TYR A 344 9.49 -4.10 -16.05
C TYR A 344 8.08 -4.62 -16.35
N LEU A 345 7.05 -4.06 -15.69
CA LEU A 345 5.65 -4.41 -15.95
C LEU A 345 5.08 -3.78 -17.23
N GLY A 346 5.78 -2.81 -17.83
CA GLY A 346 5.27 -2.06 -18.99
C GLY A 346 4.08 -1.15 -18.66
N GLN A 347 3.96 -0.71 -17.41
CA GLN A 347 2.88 0.14 -16.91
C GLN A 347 3.40 1.53 -16.55
N ASP A 348 2.53 2.55 -16.68
CA ASP A 348 2.78 3.87 -16.12
C ASP A 348 2.25 3.98 -14.69
N LYS A 349 2.63 5.05 -14.00
CA LYS A 349 2.26 5.28 -12.61
C LYS A 349 0.75 5.46 -12.42
N ASP A 350 0.06 6.03 -13.38
CA ASP A 350 -1.38 6.29 -13.29
C ASP A 350 -2.17 4.97 -13.46
N ALA A 351 -1.77 4.11 -14.41
CA ALA A 351 -2.32 2.77 -14.55
C ALA A 351 -2.07 1.92 -13.31
N PHE A 352 -0.89 2.02 -12.73
CA PHE A 352 -0.57 1.33 -11.47
C PHE A 352 -1.42 1.85 -10.30
N LYS A 353 -1.57 3.18 -10.15
CA LYS A 353 -2.45 3.79 -9.15
C LYS A 353 -3.90 3.33 -9.30
N ALA A 354 -4.37 3.15 -10.53
CA ALA A 354 -5.74 2.68 -10.79
C ALA A 354 -6.01 1.28 -10.22
N THR A 355 -4.99 0.43 -10.06
CA THR A 355 -5.14 -0.91 -9.45
C THR A 355 -5.51 -0.84 -7.97
N PHE A 356 -5.18 0.24 -7.29
CA PHE A 356 -5.49 0.46 -5.87
C PHE A 356 -6.84 1.14 -5.63
N LYS A 357 -7.53 1.60 -6.67
CA LYS A 357 -8.73 2.41 -6.55
C LYS A 357 -9.81 1.74 -5.71
N ASP A 358 -10.18 0.51 -6.01
CA ASP A 358 -11.24 -0.22 -5.31
C ASP A 358 -10.87 -0.46 -3.84
N GLY A 359 -9.60 -0.77 -3.58
CA GLY A 359 -9.08 -0.92 -2.22
C GLY A 359 -9.08 0.40 -1.45
N ALA A 360 -8.69 1.50 -2.09
CA ALA A 360 -8.72 2.83 -1.50
C ALA A 360 -10.16 3.28 -1.16
N GLU A 361 -11.12 3.04 -2.07
CA GLU A 361 -12.52 3.35 -1.83
C GLU A 361 -13.08 2.58 -0.62
N LYS A 362 -12.80 1.28 -0.52
CA LYS A 362 -13.21 0.47 0.63
C LYS A 362 -12.59 0.97 1.93
N GLN A 363 -11.29 1.23 1.94
CA GLN A 363 -10.58 1.69 3.14
C GLN A 363 -11.06 3.07 3.62
N VAL A 364 -11.26 4.02 2.71
CA VAL A 364 -11.78 5.35 3.06
C VAL A 364 -13.18 5.24 3.64
N LYS A 365 -14.09 4.48 3.00
CA LYS A 365 -15.46 4.27 3.50
C LYS A 365 -15.46 3.58 4.87
N ALA A 366 -14.60 2.57 5.08
CA ALA A 366 -14.43 1.90 6.36
C ALA A 366 -13.98 2.89 7.45
N SER A 367 -12.95 3.69 7.16
CA SER A 367 -12.46 4.70 8.10
C SER A 367 -13.54 5.71 8.49
N ILE A 368 -14.29 6.21 7.51
CA ILE A 368 -15.40 7.15 7.71
C ILE A 368 -16.51 6.52 8.57
N ALA A 369 -16.90 5.28 8.27
CA ALA A 369 -17.93 4.56 9.01
C ALA A 369 -17.53 4.33 10.46
N LEU A 370 -16.30 3.86 10.69
CA LEU A 370 -15.77 3.60 12.03
C LEU A 370 -15.62 4.90 12.85
N GLU A 371 -15.16 5.98 12.23
CA GLU A 371 -15.09 7.30 12.89
C GLU A 371 -16.49 7.80 13.29
N ALA A 372 -17.48 7.64 12.41
CA ALA A 372 -18.85 8.00 12.73
C ALA A 372 -19.43 7.17 13.91
N ILE A 373 -19.05 5.87 14.02
CA ILE A 373 -19.42 5.03 15.16
C ILE A 373 -18.71 5.50 16.43
N VAL A 374 -17.42 5.87 16.36
CA VAL A 374 -16.69 6.44 17.49
C VAL A 374 -17.40 7.69 18.03
N GLU A 375 -17.88 8.57 17.17
CA GLU A 375 -18.63 9.77 17.56
C GLU A 375 -20.00 9.43 18.14
N ALA A 376 -20.75 8.52 17.50
CA ALA A 376 -22.09 8.11 17.93
C ALA A 376 -22.07 7.44 19.31
N GLU A 377 -21.10 6.57 19.58
CA GLU A 377 -20.92 5.86 20.85
C GLU A 377 -20.08 6.66 21.86
N LYS A 378 -19.53 7.83 21.47
CA LYS A 378 -18.69 8.70 22.29
C LYS A 378 -17.50 7.95 22.89
N LEU A 379 -16.78 7.21 22.05
CA LEU A 379 -15.68 6.39 22.48
C LEU A 379 -14.45 7.26 22.78
N GLU A 380 -13.87 7.06 23.95
CA GLU A 380 -12.66 7.71 24.39
C GLU A 380 -11.54 6.68 24.58
N ALA A 381 -10.32 7.06 24.31
CA ALA A 381 -9.13 6.27 24.60
C ALA A 381 -8.54 6.75 25.95
N THR A 382 -8.38 5.82 26.89
CA THR A 382 -7.72 6.12 28.16
C THR A 382 -6.19 6.06 28.01
N GLU A 383 -5.45 6.73 28.90
CA GLU A 383 -3.98 6.66 28.89
C GLU A 383 -3.47 5.22 29.05
N GLU A 384 -4.14 4.40 29.84
CA GLU A 384 -3.79 2.98 30.03
C GLU A 384 -3.92 2.17 28.74
N GLU A 385 -4.97 2.42 27.94
CA GLU A 385 -5.18 1.75 26.66
C GLU A 385 -4.18 2.21 25.60
N ILE A 386 -3.85 3.48 25.57
CA ILE A 386 -2.82 4.04 24.72
C ILE A 386 -1.45 3.41 25.05
N ASP A 387 -1.09 3.34 26.33
CA ASP A 387 0.16 2.72 26.76
C ASP A 387 0.20 1.21 26.46
N ALA A 388 -0.93 0.51 26.59
CA ALA A 388 -1.04 -0.90 26.22
C ALA A 388 -0.87 -1.12 24.70
N GLU A 389 -1.41 -0.23 23.87
CA GLU A 389 -1.25 -0.30 22.42
C GLU A 389 0.20 0.00 22.02
N ILE A 390 0.85 0.98 22.65
CA ILE A 390 2.27 1.27 22.45
C ILE A 390 3.13 0.07 22.82
N ALA A 391 2.80 -0.65 23.90
CA ALA A 391 3.54 -1.84 24.31
C ALA A 391 3.41 -2.97 23.27
N LYS A 392 2.21 -3.17 22.69
CA LYS A 392 2.00 -4.14 21.60
C LYS A 392 2.79 -3.78 20.34
N LEU A 393 2.78 -2.51 19.95
CA LEU A 393 3.56 -2.04 18.81
C LEU A 393 5.06 -2.21 19.06
N ALA A 394 5.54 -1.92 20.28
CA ALA A 394 6.94 -2.09 20.66
C ALA A 394 7.38 -3.56 20.55
N GLU A 395 6.53 -4.49 20.99
CA GLU A 395 6.78 -5.94 20.87
C GLU A 395 6.77 -6.38 19.38
N GLN A 396 5.77 -5.96 18.63
CA GLN A 396 5.61 -6.31 17.22
C GLN A 396 6.77 -5.85 16.34
N TYR A 397 7.26 -4.61 16.57
CA TYR A 397 8.36 -4.04 15.81
C TYR A 397 9.73 -4.25 16.46
N GLN A 398 9.82 -4.96 17.59
CA GLN A 398 11.03 -5.16 18.37
C GLN A 398 11.76 -3.83 18.68
N MET A 399 10.99 -2.81 19.05
CA MET A 399 11.47 -1.45 19.35
C MET A 399 11.16 -1.09 20.81
N GLU A 400 11.92 -0.14 21.36
CA GLU A 400 11.60 0.42 22.67
C GLU A 400 10.33 1.30 22.60
N ALA A 401 9.46 1.21 23.63
CA ALA A 401 8.22 2.00 23.70
C ALA A 401 8.44 3.52 23.52
N ASP A 402 9.57 4.04 24.04
CA ASP A 402 9.94 5.45 23.88
C ASP A 402 10.27 5.83 22.43
N GLN A 403 10.68 4.89 21.59
CA GLN A 403 10.92 5.13 20.17
C GLN A 403 9.59 5.19 19.42
N ILE A 404 8.64 4.31 19.76
CA ILE A 404 7.28 4.37 19.22
C ILE A 404 6.60 5.71 19.57
N LYS A 405 6.66 6.14 20.83
CA LYS A 405 6.12 7.44 21.28
C LYS A 405 6.71 8.66 20.55
N LYS A 406 7.93 8.56 20.04
CA LYS A 406 8.57 9.62 19.25
C LYS A 406 8.22 9.55 17.76
N ALA A 407 8.00 8.34 17.24
CA ALA A 407 7.71 8.10 15.84
C ALA A 407 6.23 8.36 15.49
N VAL A 408 5.32 8.03 16.41
CA VAL A 408 3.86 8.16 16.21
C VAL A 408 3.28 9.14 17.22
N PRO A 409 2.55 10.17 16.77
CA PRO A 409 1.86 11.11 17.68
C PRO A 409 0.84 10.39 18.57
N ALA A 410 0.74 10.80 19.84
CA ALA A 410 -0.19 10.19 20.80
C ALA A 410 -1.66 10.25 20.34
N ASP A 411 -2.03 11.33 19.66
CA ASP A 411 -3.39 11.51 19.13
C ASP A 411 -3.72 10.47 18.05
N GLN A 412 -2.75 10.04 17.25
CA GLN A 412 -2.92 9.01 16.24
C GLN A 412 -3.14 7.63 16.90
N ILE A 413 -2.34 7.30 17.91
CA ILE A 413 -2.53 6.05 18.67
C ILE A 413 -3.88 6.05 19.39
N ALA A 414 -4.29 7.19 19.95
CA ALA A 414 -5.60 7.33 20.56
C ALA A 414 -6.74 7.13 19.53
N ALA A 415 -6.59 7.61 18.29
CA ALA A 415 -7.54 7.36 17.21
C ALA A 415 -7.61 5.88 16.85
N ASP A 416 -6.47 5.20 16.75
CA ASP A 416 -6.41 3.75 16.47
C ASP A 416 -7.10 2.93 17.57
N VAL A 417 -6.88 3.29 18.85
CA VAL A 417 -7.57 2.65 19.99
C VAL A 417 -9.09 2.85 19.91
N LYS A 418 -9.56 4.05 19.58
CA LYS A 418 -10.99 4.33 19.42
C LYS A 418 -11.59 3.52 18.26
N THR A 419 -10.87 3.43 17.14
CA THR A 419 -11.28 2.64 15.98
C THR A 419 -11.38 1.16 16.32
N LYS A 420 -10.44 0.60 17.07
CA LYS A 420 -10.50 -0.79 17.56
C LYS A 420 -11.74 -1.01 18.45
N LYS A 421 -12.03 -0.09 19.36
CA LYS A 421 -13.25 -0.16 20.19
C LYS A 421 -14.53 -0.13 19.35
N ALA A 422 -14.57 0.65 18.27
CA ALA A 422 -15.70 0.66 17.36
C ALA A 422 -15.88 -0.68 16.66
N ILE A 423 -14.79 -1.30 16.22
CA ILE A 423 -14.83 -2.66 15.65
C ILE A 423 -15.30 -3.67 16.70
N ASP A 424 -14.78 -3.62 17.92
CA ASP A 424 -15.20 -4.51 19.01
C ASP A 424 -16.72 -4.41 19.29
N ILE A 425 -17.31 -3.22 19.27
CA ILE A 425 -18.75 -3.04 19.42
C ILE A 425 -19.55 -3.70 18.30
N ILE A 426 -19.08 -3.59 17.06
CA ILE A 426 -19.72 -4.23 15.90
C ILE A 426 -19.64 -5.76 16.06
N VAL A 427 -18.46 -6.28 16.36
CA VAL A 427 -18.18 -7.71 16.52
C VAL A 427 -18.95 -8.32 17.68
N ASP A 428 -18.95 -7.67 18.85
CA ASP A 428 -19.65 -8.16 20.06
C ASP A 428 -21.15 -8.19 19.90
N SER A 429 -21.71 -7.29 19.09
CA SER A 429 -23.14 -7.26 18.79
C SER A 429 -23.55 -8.19 17.64
N ALA A 430 -22.59 -8.74 16.88
CA ALA A 430 -22.83 -9.52 15.68
C ALA A 430 -23.40 -10.92 16.00
N VAL A 431 -24.20 -11.42 15.07
CA VAL A 431 -24.74 -12.79 15.11
C VAL A 431 -23.88 -13.68 14.21
N LYS A 432 -23.24 -14.68 14.80
CA LYS A 432 -22.43 -15.67 14.07
C LYS A 432 -23.36 -16.67 13.39
N GLU A 433 -23.23 -16.82 12.08
CA GLU A 433 -23.92 -17.83 11.26
C GLU A 433 -23.00 -19.02 10.93
#